data_b8230b7bfc6fdb104983ff751b67b9c5
#
_entry.id   b8230b7bfc6fdb104983ff751b67b9c5
#
_cell.length_a   1.000
_cell.length_b   1.000
_cell.length_c   1.000
_cell.angle_alpha   90.00
_cell.angle_beta   90.00
_cell.angle_gamma   90.00
#
_symmetry.space_group_name_H-M   'P 1'
#
loop_
_entity.id
_entity.type
_entity.pdbx_description
1 polymer ?
#
loop_
_entity_poly.entity_id
_entity_poly.type
_entity_poly.pdbx_seq_one_letter_code
_entity_poly.pdbx_strand_id
1 'polypeptide(L)'
;MQHLEEILKRMKNLTAEEFDQVFECDNEFHEELVKMCGMPRVQKAWKEQYYGNLFAGYDLVQDKEAIAKRQYASHKIIYDACVAGDCEAICKAIKDHYWRTIGEMMREQNVDAPDLERGWERAF
;
A
#
# COMPACT_ATOMS: atom_id res chain seq x y z
N MET A 1 -11.93 -4.99 -10.80
CA MET A 1 -10.62 -5.30 -11.43
C MET A 1 -10.20 -4.21 -12.42
N GLN A 2 -11.11 -3.78 -13.32
CA GLN A 2 -10.79 -2.72 -14.29
C GLN A 2 -10.34 -1.41 -13.64
N HIS A 3 -10.98 -1.02 -12.54
CA HIS A 3 -10.62 0.19 -11.81
C HIS A 3 -9.22 0.10 -11.19
N LEU A 4 -8.84 -1.07 -10.68
CA LEU A 4 -7.47 -1.32 -10.19
C LEU A 4 -6.42 -1.17 -11.31
N GLU A 5 -6.73 -1.64 -12.52
CA GLU A 5 -5.83 -1.46 -13.68
C GLU A 5 -5.63 0.02 -14.02
N GLU A 6 -6.69 0.79 -13.97
CA GLU A 6 -6.63 2.24 -14.25
C GLU A 6 -5.75 2.96 -13.23
N ILE A 7 -5.88 2.60 -11.95
CA ILE A 7 -5.05 3.15 -10.89
C ILE A 7 -3.59 2.76 -11.08
N LEU A 8 -3.32 1.49 -11.45
CA LEU A 8 -1.95 1.03 -11.73
C LEU A 8 -1.31 1.79 -12.90
N LYS A 9 -2.07 2.08 -13.93
CA LYS A 9 -1.57 2.88 -15.06
C LYS A 9 -1.17 4.28 -14.63
N ARG A 10 -1.97 4.90 -13.76
CA ARG A 10 -1.63 6.20 -13.18
C ARG A 10 -0.35 6.12 -12.34
N MET A 11 -0.22 5.10 -11.50
CA MET A 11 0.99 4.88 -10.69
C MET A 11 2.25 4.73 -11.54
N LYS A 12 2.13 4.03 -12.66
CA LYS A 12 3.27 3.79 -13.56
C LYS A 12 3.86 5.07 -14.13
N ASN A 13 3.03 6.09 -14.31
CA ASN A 13 3.41 7.36 -14.93
C ASN A 13 3.74 8.46 -13.92
N LEU A 14 3.67 8.18 -12.62
CA LEU A 14 3.97 9.17 -11.59
C LEU A 14 5.46 9.50 -11.52
N THR A 15 5.73 10.80 -11.34
CA THR A 15 7.08 11.34 -11.17
C THR A 15 7.25 11.92 -9.76
N ALA A 16 8.49 12.28 -9.40
CA ALA A 16 8.77 12.91 -8.11
C ALA A 16 8.06 14.26 -7.95
N GLU A 17 7.80 14.97 -9.06
CA GLU A 17 7.07 16.25 -9.06
C GLU A 17 5.59 16.09 -8.72
N GLU A 18 5.04 14.90 -8.97
CA GLU A 18 3.65 14.54 -8.71
C GLU A 18 3.51 13.71 -7.42
N PHE A 19 4.41 13.91 -6.49
CA PHE A 19 4.49 13.07 -5.28
C PHE A 19 3.21 13.10 -4.42
N ASP A 20 2.48 14.21 -4.42
CA ASP A 20 1.17 14.31 -3.77
C ASP A 20 0.17 13.30 -4.34
N GLN A 21 0.24 13.01 -5.65
CA GLN A 21 -0.62 12.03 -6.31
C GLN A 21 -0.26 10.58 -5.97
N VAL A 22 0.95 10.33 -5.49
CA VAL A 22 1.36 8.99 -5.04
C VAL A 22 0.42 8.49 -3.94
N PHE A 23 0.16 9.33 -2.94
CA PHE A 23 -0.72 8.97 -1.83
C PHE A 23 -2.18 8.86 -2.25
N GLU A 24 -2.62 9.68 -3.19
CA GLU A 24 -3.98 9.59 -3.74
C GLU A 24 -4.18 8.26 -4.48
N CYS A 25 -3.26 7.87 -5.32
CA CYS A 25 -3.30 6.60 -6.03
C CYS A 25 -3.22 5.41 -5.08
N ASP A 26 -2.35 5.49 -4.08
CA ASP A 26 -2.22 4.46 -3.05
C ASP A 26 -3.54 4.29 -2.29
N ASN A 27 -4.14 5.39 -1.87
CA ASN A 27 -5.42 5.39 -1.18
C ASN A 27 -6.54 4.79 -2.04
N GLU A 28 -6.66 5.22 -3.28
CA GLU A 28 -7.68 4.71 -4.20
C GLU A 28 -7.51 3.22 -4.46
N PHE A 29 -6.29 2.75 -4.61
CA PHE A 29 -6.00 1.34 -4.85
C PHE A 29 -6.45 0.48 -3.67
N HIS A 30 -6.05 0.83 -2.46
CA HIS A 30 -6.41 0.09 -1.25
C HIS A 30 -7.91 0.21 -0.94
N GLU A 31 -8.52 1.37 -1.16
CA GLU A 31 -9.96 1.53 -1.01
C GLU A 31 -10.73 0.61 -1.95
N GLU A 32 -10.30 0.48 -3.20
CA GLU A 32 -10.92 -0.41 -4.17
C GLU A 32 -10.81 -1.88 -3.76
N LEU A 33 -9.67 -2.30 -3.21
CA LEU A 33 -9.51 -3.64 -2.65
C LEU A 33 -10.51 -3.91 -1.52
N VAL A 34 -10.69 -2.94 -0.63
CA VAL A 34 -11.63 -3.06 0.49
C VAL A 34 -13.07 -3.11 0.00
N LYS A 35 -13.42 -2.33 -1.01
CA LYS A 35 -14.76 -2.38 -1.65
C LYS A 35 -15.06 -3.77 -2.22
N MET A 36 -14.07 -4.45 -2.75
CA MET A 36 -14.23 -5.78 -3.33
C MET A 36 -14.62 -6.84 -2.31
N CYS A 37 -14.40 -6.61 -1.02
CA CYS A 37 -14.84 -7.54 0.03
C CYS A 37 -16.35 -7.48 0.29
N GLY A 38 -17.05 -6.46 -0.16
CA GLY A 38 -18.50 -6.33 -0.06
C GLY A 38 -19.05 -6.11 1.36
N MET A 39 -18.20 -5.67 2.29
CA MET A 39 -18.57 -5.45 3.70
C MET A 39 -18.55 -3.96 4.05
N PRO A 40 -19.71 -3.25 4.08
CA PRO A 40 -19.75 -1.81 4.34
C PRO A 40 -19.11 -1.37 5.65
N ARG A 41 -19.21 -2.20 6.69
CA ARG A 41 -18.60 -1.90 8.01
C ARG A 41 -17.07 -1.94 7.96
N VAL A 42 -16.52 -2.88 7.19
CA VAL A 42 -15.07 -3.00 6.97
C VAL A 42 -14.58 -1.81 6.17
N GLN A 43 -15.31 -1.42 5.13
CA GLN A 43 -14.98 -0.24 4.31
C GLN A 43 -14.94 1.03 5.16
N LYS A 44 -15.93 1.23 6.02
CA LYS A 44 -16.01 2.39 6.91
C LYS A 44 -14.84 2.41 7.90
N ALA A 45 -14.57 1.29 8.54
CA ALA A 45 -13.47 1.17 9.50
C ALA A 45 -12.12 1.44 8.85
N TRP A 46 -11.90 0.92 7.63
CA TRP A 46 -10.68 1.16 6.87
C TRP A 46 -10.49 2.64 6.54
N LYS A 47 -11.52 3.32 6.07
CA LYS A 47 -11.46 4.77 5.78
C LYS A 47 -11.08 5.60 7.00
N GLU A 48 -11.69 5.29 8.14
CA GLU A 48 -11.42 6.01 9.39
C GLU A 48 -9.97 5.85 9.84
N GLN A 49 -9.35 4.69 9.61
CA GLN A 49 -7.95 4.43 9.95
C GLN A 49 -6.98 5.04 8.96
N TYR A 50 -7.31 5.00 7.68
CA TYR A 50 -6.39 5.37 6.60
C TYR A 50 -6.04 6.86 6.58
N TYR A 51 -7.01 7.74 6.81
CA TYR A 51 -6.78 9.18 6.76
C TYR A 51 -5.71 9.67 7.74
N GLY A 52 -5.62 9.07 8.92
CA GLY A 52 -4.58 9.38 9.88
C GLY A 52 -3.17 8.99 9.37
N ASN A 53 -3.07 7.84 8.74
CA ASN A 53 -1.81 7.31 8.21
C ASN A 53 -1.28 8.12 7.03
N LEU A 54 -2.16 8.68 6.21
CA LEU A 54 -1.78 9.48 5.04
C LEU A 54 -0.93 10.68 5.42
N PHE A 55 -1.34 11.44 6.41
CA PHE A 55 -0.61 12.63 6.87
C PHE A 55 0.71 12.28 7.54
N ALA A 56 0.74 11.23 8.34
CA ALA A 56 1.97 10.78 9.02
C ALA A 56 3.04 10.33 8.01
N GLY A 57 2.65 9.62 6.96
CA GLY A 57 3.58 9.14 5.94
C GLY A 57 4.18 10.24 5.08
N TYR A 58 3.42 11.30 4.83
CA TYR A 58 3.84 12.38 3.93
C TYR A 58 5.08 13.12 4.43
N ASP A 59 5.12 13.45 5.72
CA ASP A 59 6.22 14.20 6.31
C ASP A 59 7.48 13.34 6.54
N LEU A 60 7.33 12.01 6.57
CA LEU A 60 8.43 11.09 6.85
C LEU A 60 9.24 10.70 5.61
N VAL A 61 8.72 10.96 4.41
CA VAL A 61 9.37 10.54 3.18
C VAL A 61 10.52 11.47 2.81
N GLN A 62 11.72 10.91 2.70
CA GLN A 62 12.92 11.64 2.30
C GLN A 62 13.24 11.47 0.80
N ASP A 63 13.10 10.26 0.26
CA ASP A 63 13.38 9.95 -1.14
C ASP A 63 12.07 9.78 -1.92
N LYS A 64 11.52 10.90 -2.36
CA LYS A 64 10.27 10.96 -3.12
C LYS A 64 10.36 10.26 -4.47
N GLU A 65 11.50 10.37 -5.14
CA GLU A 65 11.68 9.75 -6.45
C GLU A 65 11.67 8.23 -6.36
N ALA A 66 12.36 7.65 -5.39
CA ALA A 66 12.38 6.21 -5.18
C ALA A 66 10.98 5.67 -4.88
N ILE A 67 10.21 6.37 -4.05
CA ILE A 67 8.85 5.97 -3.71
C ILE A 67 7.93 6.04 -4.93
N ALA A 68 7.97 7.14 -5.69
CA ALA A 68 7.17 7.26 -6.91
C ALA A 68 7.46 6.13 -7.90
N LYS A 69 8.71 5.79 -8.09
CA LYS A 69 9.13 4.71 -9.00
C LYS A 69 8.66 3.33 -8.55
N ARG A 70 8.57 3.08 -7.25
CA ARG A 70 8.18 1.77 -6.70
C ARG A 70 6.69 1.52 -6.67
N GLN A 71 5.85 2.56 -6.81
CA GLN A 71 4.40 2.44 -6.65
C GLN A 71 3.80 1.39 -7.58
N TYR A 72 4.09 1.46 -8.85
CA TYR A 72 3.56 0.53 -9.83
C TYR A 72 3.95 -0.93 -9.50
N ALA A 73 5.23 -1.19 -9.31
CA ALA A 73 5.73 -2.55 -9.10
C ALA A 73 5.18 -3.17 -7.82
N SER A 74 5.14 -2.41 -6.72
CA SER A 74 4.68 -2.92 -5.43
C SER A 74 3.17 -3.21 -5.41
N HIS A 75 2.37 -2.38 -6.06
CA HIS A 75 0.92 -2.59 -6.12
C HIS A 75 0.52 -3.62 -7.18
N LYS A 76 1.31 -3.74 -8.27
CA LYS A 76 1.09 -4.75 -9.29
C LYS A 76 1.14 -6.18 -8.72
N ILE A 77 2.00 -6.44 -7.77
CA ILE A 77 2.08 -7.75 -7.10
C ILE A 77 0.74 -8.10 -6.45
N ILE A 78 0.11 -7.15 -5.78
CA ILE A 78 -1.23 -7.36 -5.18
C ILE A 78 -2.27 -7.58 -6.28
N TYR A 79 -2.24 -6.77 -7.32
CA TYR A 79 -3.16 -6.89 -8.45
C TYR A 79 -3.07 -8.27 -9.12
N ASP A 80 -1.86 -8.74 -9.39
CA ASP A 80 -1.64 -10.05 -10.02
C ASP A 80 -2.17 -11.20 -9.14
N ALA A 81 -2.01 -11.10 -7.82
CA ALA A 81 -2.58 -12.08 -6.89
C ALA A 81 -4.12 -12.06 -6.92
N CYS A 82 -4.73 -10.88 -7.04
CA CYS A 82 -6.19 -10.75 -7.17
C CYS A 82 -6.69 -11.37 -8.47
N VAL A 83 -5.99 -11.16 -9.58
CA VAL A 83 -6.33 -11.77 -10.87
C VAL A 83 -6.27 -13.30 -10.79
N ALA A 84 -5.28 -13.85 -10.12
CA ALA A 84 -5.15 -15.28 -9.91
C ALA A 84 -6.27 -15.87 -9.03
N GLY A 85 -6.93 -15.06 -8.20
CA GLY A 85 -8.05 -15.47 -7.37
C GLY A 85 -7.69 -16.39 -6.21
N ASP A 86 -6.43 -16.45 -5.84
CA ASP A 86 -5.93 -17.25 -4.72
C ASP A 86 -5.89 -16.42 -3.44
N CYS A 87 -6.77 -16.73 -2.49
CA CYS A 87 -6.88 -15.98 -1.24
C CYS A 87 -5.58 -15.97 -0.42
N GLU A 88 -4.86 -17.08 -0.38
CA GLU A 88 -3.58 -17.14 0.33
C GLU A 88 -2.53 -16.23 -0.32
N ALA A 89 -2.47 -16.26 -1.65
CA ALA A 89 -1.56 -15.40 -2.41
C ALA A 89 -1.90 -13.91 -2.21
N ILE A 90 -3.19 -13.56 -2.19
CA ILE A 90 -3.65 -12.18 -1.94
C ILE A 90 -3.23 -11.73 -0.54
N CYS A 91 -3.51 -12.53 0.49
CA CYS A 91 -3.15 -12.23 1.87
C CYS A 91 -1.63 -12.06 2.03
N LYS A 92 -0.86 -12.96 1.42
CA LYS A 92 0.60 -12.87 1.44
C LYS A 92 1.10 -11.60 0.75
N ALA A 93 0.55 -11.29 -0.42
CA ALA A 93 0.96 -10.10 -1.18
C ALA A 93 0.68 -8.81 -0.39
N ILE A 94 -0.48 -8.70 0.24
CA ILE A 94 -0.85 -7.54 1.06
C ILE A 94 0.06 -7.45 2.30
N LYS A 95 0.28 -8.56 2.98
CA LYS A 95 1.16 -8.64 4.15
C LYS A 95 2.59 -8.18 3.80
N ASP A 96 3.15 -8.72 2.73
CA ASP A 96 4.49 -8.37 2.26
C ASP A 96 4.58 -6.90 1.84
N HIS A 97 3.52 -6.37 1.25
CA HIS A 97 3.44 -4.97 0.83
C HIS A 97 3.52 -4.01 2.03
N TYR A 98 2.68 -4.21 3.03
CA TYR A 98 2.70 -3.37 4.23
C TYR A 98 4.01 -3.52 5.01
N TRP A 99 4.50 -4.73 5.14
CA TRP A 99 5.74 -5.02 5.83
C TRP A 99 6.93 -4.33 5.18
N ARG A 100 7.00 -4.39 3.86
CA ARG A 100 8.06 -3.71 3.09
C ARG A 100 8.01 -2.20 3.25
N THR A 101 6.82 -1.62 3.15
CA THR A 101 6.62 -0.18 3.30
C THR A 101 7.04 0.30 4.68
N ILE A 102 6.63 -0.39 5.74
CA ILE A 102 7.02 -0.06 7.11
C ILE A 102 8.53 -0.19 7.27
N GLY A 103 9.11 -1.26 6.78
CA GLY A 103 10.56 -1.49 6.87
C GLY A 103 11.39 -0.41 6.17
N GLU A 104 10.93 0.05 5.02
CA GLU A 104 11.58 1.13 4.28
C GLU A 104 11.48 2.47 5.02
N MET A 105 10.32 2.81 5.54
CA MET A 105 10.13 4.02 6.34
C MET A 105 11.01 4.02 7.57
N MET A 106 11.13 2.89 8.24
CA MET A 106 11.99 2.76 9.41
C MET A 106 13.47 2.90 9.07
N ARG A 107 13.91 2.34 7.96
CA ARG A 107 15.29 2.50 7.49
C ARG A 107 15.63 3.96 7.20
N GLU A 108 14.70 4.70 6.58
CA GLU A 108 14.87 6.13 6.34
C GLU A 108 15.02 6.93 7.64
N GLN A 109 14.39 6.47 8.72
CA GLN A 109 14.48 7.09 10.04
C GLN A 109 15.61 6.51 10.92
N ASN A 110 16.45 5.62 10.38
CA ASN A 110 17.51 4.93 11.11
C ASN A 110 16.99 4.11 12.30
N VAL A 111 15.81 3.54 12.17
CA VAL A 111 15.19 2.67 13.18
C VAL A 111 15.33 1.21 12.75
N ASP A 112 15.80 0.36 13.65
CA ASP A 112 15.92 -1.07 13.40
C ASP A 112 14.56 -1.75 13.63
N ALA A 113 14.14 -2.59 12.67
CA ALA A 113 12.79 -3.12 12.64
C ALA A 113 12.63 -4.65 12.77
N PRO A 114 13.59 -5.41 13.37
CA PRO A 114 13.50 -6.88 13.36
C PRO A 114 12.31 -7.43 14.16
N ASP A 115 11.86 -6.71 15.18
CA ASP A 115 10.78 -7.18 16.06
C ASP A 115 9.37 -6.93 15.49
N LEU A 116 9.22 -6.03 14.52
CA LEU A 116 7.93 -5.76 13.88
C LEU A 116 7.43 -6.96 13.08
N GLU A 117 8.31 -7.66 12.39
CA GLU A 117 7.95 -8.85 11.62
C GLU A 117 7.34 -9.94 12.51
N ARG A 118 7.96 -10.19 13.66
CA ARG A 118 7.44 -11.14 14.64
C ARG A 118 6.09 -10.71 15.21
N GLY A 119 5.92 -9.42 15.46
CA GLY A 119 4.66 -8.87 15.92
C GLY A 119 3.54 -9.06 14.92
N TRP A 120 3.82 -8.81 13.65
CA TRP A 120 2.87 -9.02 12.56
C TRP A 120 2.47 -10.48 12.42
N GLU A 121 3.42 -11.39 12.42
CA GLU A 121 3.15 -12.83 12.31
C GLU A 121 2.32 -13.35 13.47
N ARG A 122 2.52 -12.83 14.68
CA ARG A 122 1.71 -13.19 15.84
C ARG A 122 0.29 -12.65 15.79
N ALA A 123 0.07 -11.53 15.13
CA ALA A 123 -1.24 -10.91 14.99
C ALA A 123 -2.13 -11.62 13.97
N PHE A 124 -1.55 -12.28 13.01
CA PHE A 124 -2.23 -12.98 11.91
C PHE A 124 -1.81 -14.44 11.81
#